data_7af3f73794a33f705bcb389bc09b4852
#
_entry.id   7af3f73794a33f705bcb389bc09b4852
#
_cell.length_a   1.000
_cell.length_b   1.000
_cell.length_c   1.000
_cell.angle_alpha   90.00
_cell.angle_beta   90.00
_cell.angle_gamma   90.00
#
_symmetry.space_group_name_H-M   'P 1'
#
loop_
_entity.id
_entity.type
_entity.pdbx_description
1 polymer ?
#
loop_
_entity_poly.entity_id
_entity_poly.type
_entity_poly.pdbx_seq_one_letter_code
_entity_poly.pdbx_strand_id
1 'polypeptide(L)'
;MGFIIFGFMKVTLEKEDKIANMIFATIYQLYLNRLEKNGKTKEELNQILEWFTGFNKDEIQTLIEERVTFRTFFEKAKINSNAHLIKGVVCGYRIEDIEEKFDLYKQCRRMEKLIDELAKGRKMEKIIRK
;
A
#
# COMPACT_ATOMS: atom_id res chain seq x y z
N MET A 1 17.08 27.31 -9.19
CA MET A 1 16.76 26.39 -8.94
C MET A 1 17.04 25.60 -7.85
N GLY A 2 17.45 24.79 -7.41
CA GLY A 2 17.82 23.97 -6.29
C GLY A 2 16.89 23.87 -5.12
N PHE A 3 16.10 24.87 -4.94
CA PHE A 3 15.25 24.85 -3.82
C PHE A 3 14.20 23.80 -3.93
N ILE A 4 14.00 23.25 -5.04
CA ILE A 4 13.03 22.23 -5.24
C ILE A 4 13.40 20.94 -4.55
N ILE A 5 14.63 20.82 -4.11
CA ILE A 5 15.06 19.63 -3.42
C ILE A 5 14.25 19.32 -2.16
N PHE A 6 13.53 20.29 -1.62
CA PHE A 6 12.70 20.08 -0.46
C PHE A 6 11.28 19.66 -0.84
N GLY A 7 10.97 19.56 -2.12
CA GLY A 7 9.67 19.11 -2.55
C GLY A 7 9.57 17.60 -2.55
N PHE A 8 8.34 17.08 -2.42
CA PHE A 8 8.09 15.66 -2.54
C PHE A 8 7.96 15.29 -4.01
N MET A 9 8.18 13.99 -4.31
CA MET A 9 8.05 13.50 -5.67
C MET A 9 6.60 13.59 -6.14
N LYS A 10 6.44 13.82 -7.43
CA LYS A 10 5.11 13.90 -8.04
C LYS A 10 4.82 12.63 -8.82
N VAL A 11 3.56 12.21 -8.78
CA VAL A 11 3.09 11.08 -9.55
C VAL A 11 2.85 11.52 -10.99
N THR A 12 3.20 10.64 -11.91
CA THR A 12 2.93 10.83 -13.33
C THR A 12 2.18 9.60 -13.83
N LEU A 13 1.55 9.72 -14.99
CA LEU A 13 0.86 8.59 -15.61
C LEU A 13 1.81 7.42 -15.84
N GLU A 14 3.04 7.73 -16.25
CA GLU A 14 4.06 6.70 -16.47
C GLU A 14 4.39 5.95 -15.18
N LYS A 15 4.54 6.66 -14.06
CA LYS A 15 4.79 6.03 -12.77
C LYS A 15 3.62 5.16 -12.33
N GLU A 16 2.40 5.62 -12.53
CA GLU A 16 1.22 4.86 -12.17
C GLU A 16 1.12 3.59 -13.01
N ASP A 17 1.34 3.68 -14.33
CA ASP A 17 1.31 2.51 -15.20
C ASP A 17 2.35 1.48 -14.78
N LYS A 18 3.54 1.95 -14.42
CA LYS A 18 4.61 1.05 -14.00
C LYS A 18 4.21 0.25 -12.76
N ILE A 19 3.65 0.93 -11.77
CA ILE A 19 3.26 0.25 -10.53
C ILE A 19 2.03 -0.64 -10.77
N ALA A 20 1.11 -0.20 -11.61
CA ALA A 20 -0.10 -0.97 -11.93
C ALA A 20 0.22 -2.30 -12.59
N ASN A 21 1.33 -2.38 -13.31
CA ASN A 21 1.73 -3.60 -14.00
C ASN A 21 2.62 -4.52 -13.14
N MET A 22 2.96 -4.12 -11.94
CA MET A 22 3.71 -4.98 -11.02
C MET A 22 2.84 -6.12 -10.52
N ILE A 23 3.47 -7.27 -10.30
CA ILE A 23 2.77 -8.45 -9.79
C ILE A 23 2.61 -8.34 -8.27
N PHE A 24 1.37 -8.42 -7.81
CA PHE A 24 1.05 -8.31 -6.39
C PHE A 24 1.84 -9.32 -5.55
N ALA A 25 1.91 -10.58 -5.99
CA ALA A 25 2.62 -11.62 -5.23
C ALA A 25 4.09 -11.26 -4.97
N THR A 26 4.75 -10.64 -5.94
CA THR A 26 6.13 -10.23 -5.80
C THR A 26 6.29 -9.15 -4.72
N ILE A 27 5.40 -8.16 -4.76
CA ILE A 27 5.44 -7.06 -3.80
C ILE A 27 5.03 -7.54 -2.41
N TYR A 28 4.02 -8.43 -2.34
CA TYR A 28 3.60 -9.03 -1.09
C TYR A 28 4.78 -9.71 -0.39
N GLN A 29 5.59 -10.46 -1.14
CA GLN A 29 6.74 -11.14 -0.58
C GLN A 29 7.79 -10.15 -0.06
N LEU A 30 7.98 -9.03 -0.74
CA LEU A 30 8.90 -7.98 -0.28
C LEU A 30 8.40 -7.37 1.04
N TYR A 31 7.11 -7.11 1.14
CA TYR A 31 6.52 -6.60 2.38
C TYR A 31 6.71 -7.61 3.51
N LEU A 32 6.44 -8.88 3.24
CA LEU A 32 6.57 -9.92 4.25
C LEU A 32 8.01 -10.03 4.74
N ASN A 33 8.98 -10.00 3.81
CA ASN A 33 10.39 -10.07 4.17
C ASN A 33 10.78 -8.91 5.09
N ARG A 34 10.33 -7.70 4.78
CA ARG A 34 10.61 -6.53 5.59
C ARG A 34 10.01 -6.66 6.98
N LEU A 35 8.76 -7.10 7.04
CA LEU A 35 8.05 -7.23 8.32
C LEU A 35 8.69 -8.29 9.20
N GLU A 36 9.08 -9.43 8.62
CA GLU A 36 9.72 -10.49 9.37
C GLU A 36 11.07 -10.06 9.94
N LYS A 37 11.81 -9.24 9.21
CA LYS A 37 13.07 -8.67 9.72
C LYS A 37 12.83 -7.78 10.94
N ASN A 38 11.65 -7.23 11.07
CA ASN A 38 11.29 -6.36 12.18
C ASN A 38 10.44 -7.08 13.24
N GLY A 39 10.44 -8.41 13.21
CA GLY A 39 9.73 -9.21 14.21
C GLY A 39 8.24 -9.25 14.05
N LYS A 40 7.73 -8.90 12.87
CA LYS A 40 6.30 -8.91 12.57
C LYS A 40 5.93 -10.16 11.79
N THR A 41 4.63 -10.46 11.73
CA THR A 41 4.15 -11.74 11.20
C THR A 41 3.34 -11.57 9.93
N LYS A 42 3.20 -12.68 9.20
CA LYS A 42 2.33 -12.75 8.04
C LYS A 42 0.88 -12.45 8.41
N GLU A 43 0.45 -12.91 9.60
CA GLU A 43 -0.90 -12.66 10.09
C GLU A 43 -1.17 -11.16 10.25
N GLU A 44 -0.18 -10.43 10.76
CA GLU A 44 -0.30 -8.98 10.90
C GLU A 44 -0.37 -8.29 9.54
N LEU A 45 0.44 -8.74 8.57
CA LEU A 45 0.37 -8.21 7.21
C LEU A 45 -1.01 -8.46 6.61
N ASN A 46 -1.51 -9.68 6.74
CA ASN A 46 -2.82 -10.03 6.20
C ASN A 46 -3.94 -9.22 6.88
N GLN A 47 -3.83 -8.97 8.18
CA GLN A 47 -4.81 -8.16 8.89
C GLN A 47 -4.90 -6.75 8.31
N ILE A 48 -3.75 -6.14 8.00
CA ILE A 48 -3.71 -4.83 7.35
C ILE A 48 -4.39 -4.89 5.99
N LEU A 49 -4.02 -5.88 5.17
CA LEU A 49 -4.57 -6.01 3.83
C LEU A 49 -6.08 -6.27 3.85
N GLU A 50 -6.56 -7.12 4.75
CA GLU A 50 -7.98 -7.39 4.89
C GLU A 50 -8.75 -6.13 5.23
N TRP A 51 -8.25 -5.35 6.17
CA TRP A 51 -8.91 -4.10 6.55
C TRP A 51 -8.93 -3.11 5.38
N PHE A 52 -7.79 -2.97 4.70
CA PHE A 52 -7.64 -1.96 3.66
C PHE A 52 -8.43 -2.28 2.39
N THR A 53 -8.42 -3.55 1.98
CA THR A 53 -8.95 -3.97 0.67
C THR A 53 -10.31 -4.66 0.73
N GLY A 54 -10.74 -5.07 1.91
CA GLY A 54 -11.96 -5.85 2.04
C GLY A 54 -11.82 -7.32 1.65
N PHE A 55 -10.66 -7.74 1.20
CA PHE A 55 -10.43 -9.16 0.89
C PHE A 55 -10.33 -9.96 2.17
N ASN A 56 -10.79 -11.20 2.13
CA ASN A 56 -10.50 -12.13 3.22
C ASN A 56 -9.18 -12.86 2.93
N LYS A 57 -8.74 -13.65 3.89
CA LYS A 57 -7.47 -14.37 3.82
C LYS A 57 -7.37 -15.26 2.58
N ASP A 58 -8.45 -15.98 2.27
CA ASP A 58 -8.46 -16.91 1.13
C ASP A 58 -8.42 -16.15 -0.19
N GLU A 59 -9.10 -15.00 -0.28
CA GLU A 59 -9.05 -14.16 -1.46
C GLU A 59 -7.65 -13.61 -1.68
N ILE A 60 -6.97 -13.18 -0.63
CA ILE A 60 -5.59 -12.70 -0.72
C ILE A 60 -4.70 -13.83 -1.26
N GLN A 61 -4.85 -15.03 -0.71
CA GLN A 61 -4.06 -16.18 -1.14
C GLN A 61 -4.29 -16.52 -2.62
N THR A 62 -5.55 -16.45 -3.06
CA THR A 62 -5.89 -16.69 -4.47
C THR A 62 -5.23 -15.66 -5.38
N LEU A 63 -5.27 -14.38 -5.00
CA LEU A 63 -4.64 -13.31 -5.78
C LEU A 63 -3.12 -13.50 -5.88
N ILE A 64 -2.50 -14.01 -4.82
CA ILE A 64 -1.08 -14.35 -4.83
C ILE A 64 -0.82 -15.48 -5.80
N GLU A 65 -1.59 -16.56 -5.73
CA GLU A 65 -1.41 -17.74 -6.57
C GLU A 65 -1.64 -17.46 -8.05
N GLU A 66 -2.61 -16.59 -8.34
CA GLU A 66 -2.92 -16.19 -9.72
C GLU A 66 -1.95 -15.16 -10.26
N ARG A 67 -1.05 -14.67 -9.44
CA ARG A 67 -0.04 -13.67 -9.80
C ARG A 67 -0.64 -12.45 -10.51
N VAL A 68 -1.73 -11.94 -9.95
CA VAL A 68 -2.40 -10.77 -10.52
C VAL A 68 -1.51 -9.52 -10.44
N THR A 69 -1.75 -8.58 -11.37
CA THR A 69 -1.11 -7.27 -11.31
C THR A 69 -1.78 -6.41 -10.23
N PHE A 70 -1.11 -5.32 -9.83
CA PHE A 70 -1.76 -4.37 -8.94
C PHE A 70 -3.02 -3.77 -9.57
N ARG A 71 -3.04 -3.61 -10.89
CA ARG A 71 -4.25 -3.13 -11.58
C ARG A 71 -5.44 -4.03 -11.25
N THR A 72 -5.29 -5.33 -11.46
CA THR A 72 -6.34 -6.29 -11.15
C THR A 72 -6.66 -6.33 -9.66
N PHE A 73 -5.62 -6.31 -8.82
CA PHE A 73 -5.77 -6.30 -7.37
C PHE A 73 -6.66 -5.15 -6.90
N PHE A 74 -6.35 -3.94 -7.35
CA PHE A 74 -7.13 -2.77 -6.92
C PHE A 74 -8.50 -2.68 -7.60
N GLU A 75 -8.66 -3.23 -8.80
CA GLU A 75 -9.97 -3.31 -9.44
C GLU A 75 -10.92 -4.19 -8.65
N LYS A 76 -10.41 -5.26 -8.07
CA LYS A 76 -11.22 -6.19 -7.27
C LYS A 76 -11.38 -5.76 -5.82
N ALA A 77 -10.55 -4.87 -5.34
CA ALA A 77 -10.57 -4.46 -3.94
C ALA A 77 -11.75 -3.57 -3.63
N LYS A 78 -12.23 -3.69 -2.39
CA LYS A 78 -13.21 -2.79 -1.83
C LYS A 78 -12.48 -1.94 -0.81
N ILE A 79 -11.93 -0.83 -1.23
CA ILE A 79 -11.10 0.01 -0.37
C ILE A 79 -11.92 0.52 0.82
N ASN A 80 -11.36 0.39 2.01
CA ASN A 80 -12.03 0.81 3.24
C ASN A 80 -12.41 2.29 3.17
N SER A 81 -13.62 2.61 3.61
CA SER A 81 -14.12 3.99 3.57
C SER A 81 -13.29 4.96 4.41
N ASN A 82 -12.51 4.45 5.36
CA ASN A 82 -11.62 5.27 6.18
C ASN A 82 -10.21 5.37 5.61
N ALA A 83 -9.97 4.88 4.39
CA ALA A 83 -8.65 4.97 3.77
C ALA A 83 -8.17 6.43 3.61
N HIS A 84 -9.10 7.38 3.47
CA HIS A 84 -8.76 8.79 3.38
C HIS A 84 -8.07 9.33 4.64
N LEU A 85 -8.17 8.62 5.76
CA LEU A 85 -7.50 9.00 7.00
C LEU A 85 -6.02 8.59 7.00
N ILE A 86 -5.58 7.82 6.00
CA ILE A 86 -4.18 7.45 5.86
C ILE A 86 -3.45 8.60 5.18
N LYS A 87 -2.61 9.28 5.94
CA LYS A 87 -1.93 10.50 5.49
C LYS A 87 -0.44 10.41 5.81
N GLY A 88 0.30 11.37 5.32
CA GLY A 88 1.72 11.50 5.61
C GLY A 88 2.60 11.08 4.44
N VAL A 89 3.88 10.91 4.74
CA VAL A 89 4.89 10.66 3.71
C VAL A 89 5.32 9.19 3.73
N VAL A 90 5.45 8.61 2.56
CA VAL A 90 6.00 7.27 2.38
C VAL A 90 6.73 7.24 1.04
N CYS A 91 7.94 6.69 1.04
CA CYS A 91 8.78 6.57 -0.17
C CYS A 91 8.92 7.88 -0.96
N GLY A 92 9.02 9.01 -0.26
CA GLY A 92 9.21 10.30 -0.90
C GLY A 92 7.95 10.97 -1.42
N TYR A 93 6.78 10.38 -1.19
CA TYR A 93 5.50 10.94 -1.61
C TYR A 93 4.68 11.35 -0.39
N ARG A 94 4.06 12.54 -0.47
CA ARG A 94 3.05 12.93 0.52
C ARG A 94 1.71 12.45 -0.02
N ILE A 95 1.07 11.53 0.70
CA ILE A 95 -0.17 10.88 0.23
C ILE A 95 -1.25 11.90 -0.11
N GLU A 96 -1.44 12.92 0.76
CA GLU A 96 -2.48 13.95 0.55
C GLU A 96 -2.28 14.73 -0.73
N ASP A 97 -1.06 14.81 -1.23
CA ASP A 97 -0.73 15.59 -2.43
C ASP A 97 -0.89 14.79 -3.73
N ILE A 98 -1.19 13.49 -3.64
CA ILE A 98 -1.40 12.67 -4.82
C ILE A 98 -2.79 12.98 -5.38
N GLU A 99 -2.85 13.40 -6.66
CA GLU A 99 -4.10 13.79 -7.29
C GLU A 99 -5.05 12.60 -7.43
N GLU A 100 -6.36 12.87 -7.33
CA GLU A 100 -7.38 11.82 -7.41
C GLU A 100 -7.37 11.07 -8.75
N LYS A 101 -6.93 11.70 -9.84
CA LYS A 101 -6.83 11.00 -11.12
C LYS A 101 -5.80 9.87 -11.10
N PHE A 102 -4.92 9.86 -10.11
CA PHE A 102 -3.96 8.78 -9.91
C PHE A 102 -4.39 7.89 -8.74
N ASP A 103 -5.66 7.52 -8.73
CA ASP A 103 -6.25 6.77 -7.62
C ASP A 103 -5.50 5.46 -7.32
N LEU A 104 -5.16 4.68 -8.33
CA LEU A 104 -4.44 3.42 -8.12
C LEU A 104 -3.13 3.68 -7.40
N TYR A 105 -2.37 4.67 -7.85
CA TYR A 105 -1.09 5.02 -7.24
C TYR A 105 -1.28 5.47 -5.80
N LYS A 106 -2.31 6.28 -5.57
CA LYS A 106 -2.64 6.78 -4.23
C LYS A 106 -2.98 5.63 -3.27
N GLN A 107 -3.79 4.69 -3.72
CA GLN A 107 -4.13 3.53 -2.90
C GLN A 107 -2.91 2.65 -2.62
N CYS A 108 -2.05 2.49 -3.59
CA CYS A 108 -0.81 1.75 -3.40
C CYS A 108 0.06 2.39 -2.31
N ARG A 109 0.19 3.72 -2.32
CA ARG A 109 0.98 4.41 -1.30
C ARG A 109 0.31 4.39 0.07
N ARG A 110 -1.01 4.44 0.13
CA ARG A 110 -1.75 4.27 1.38
C ARG A 110 -1.47 2.89 2.00
N MET A 111 -1.55 1.84 1.18
CA MET A 111 -1.27 0.49 1.63
C MET A 111 0.15 0.37 2.16
N GLU A 112 1.10 0.93 1.43
CA GLU A 112 2.51 0.91 1.80
C GLU A 112 2.75 1.68 3.11
N LYS A 113 2.02 2.76 3.33
CA LYS A 113 2.11 3.52 4.58
C LYS A 113 1.72 2.69 5.79
N LEU A 114 0.65 1.90 5.67
CA LEU A 114 0.22 1.01 6.75
C LEU A 114 1.30 -0.02 7.08
N ILE A 115 1.91 -0.58 6.06
CA ILE A 115 2.96 -1.58 6.22
C ILE A 115 4.21 -0.95 6.83
N ASP A 116 4.54 0.27 6.41
CA ASP A 116 5.66 1.02 6.97
C ASP A 116 5.45 1.28 8.46
N GLU A 117 4.24 1.65 8.85
CA GLU A 117 3.91 1.89 10.25
C GLU A 117 4.06 0.61 11.08
N LEU A 118 3.61 -0.51 10.55
CA LEU A 118 3.76 -1.79 11.25
C LEU A 118 5.24 -2.16 11.40
N ALA A 119 6.02 -2.01 10.34
CA ALA A 119 7.45 -2.31 10.37
C ALA A 119 8.18 -1.47 11.41
N LYS A 120 7.72 -0.24 11.64
CA LYS A 120 8.32 0.68 12.61
C LYS A 120 7.80 0.50 14.03
N GLY A 121 6.92 -0.47 14.24
CA GLY A 121 6.46 -0.83 15.58
C GLY A 121 5.19 -0.16 16.05
N ARG A 122 4.46 0.54 15.17
CA ARG A 122 3.18 1.13 15.55
C ARG A 122 2.18 0.01 15.87
N LYS A 123 1.35 0.23 16.87
CA LYS A 123 0.37 -0.78 17.29
C LYS A 123 -0.74 -0.92 16.25
N MET A 124 -1.18 -2.15 16.03
CA MET A 124 -2.22 -2.45 15.04
C MET A 124 -3.47 -1.60 15.24
N GLU A 125 -3.91 -1.42 16.48
CA GLU A 125 -5.10 -0.63 16.80
C GLU A 125 -4.97 0.84 16.36
N LYS A 126 -3.75 1.32 16.16
CA LYS A 126 -3.51 2.68 15.69
C LYS A 126 -3.27 2.73 14.18
N ILE A 127 -2.80 1.64 13.60
CA ILE A 127 -2.60 1.54 12.16
C ILE A 127 -3.96 1.49 11.46
N ILE A 128 -4.88 0.71 12.00
CA ILE A 128 -6.24 0.61 11.49
C ILE A 128 -7.01 1.86 11.90
N ARG A 129 -7.36 2.70 10.92
CA ARG A 129 -8.09 3.95 11.19
C ARG A 129 -9.57 3.66 11.29
N LYS A 130 -10.08 3.79 12.47
CA LYS A 130 -11.50 3.53 12.73
C LYS A 130 -12.32 4.81 12.75
#